data_5d07623fa6b2f224302f119988a4f19d
#
_entry.id   5d07623fa6b2f224302f119988a4f19d
#
_cell.length_a   1.000
_cell.length_b   1.000
_cell.length_c   1.000
_cell.angle_alpha   90.00
_cell.angle_beta   90.00
_cell.angle_gamma   90.00
#
_symmetry.space_group_name_H-M   'P 1'
#
loop_
_entity.id
_entity.type
_entity.pdbx_description
1 polymer ?
#
loop_
_entity_poly.entity_id
_entity_poly.type
_entity_poly.pdbx_seq_one_letter_code
_entity_poly.pdbx_strand_id
1 'polypeptide(L)'
;MEIGIRGQKIQYEKREDGICITGCGGEASVIEIPETIEGIKVTSVGAYAFAQKQEVREIHLPDGVREIGRYAFYRCRNLEKLGLSDGILEIGGGALNGCRPGQVEIHLRRGEASALKSIVEEVRFAIRATLHYHRGDGRVETAQVLFPEHYEEAVENTPARILYTSHHGSGGYYRQCFYERKLDFAKYDARLPWAVADEAPETVAELALKRLRFPVGLSDRARESYEGFLRDEGAAAARFLVTEEDTEGIKFLLKRELLDGPALEAGIQAALDSGKTALVSLLMEERGRRFPRKQKTFEL
;
A
#
# COMPACT_ATOMS: atom_id res chain seq x y z
N MET A 1 34.00 4.95 2.50
CA MET A 1 34.40 3.81 1.63
C MET A 1 33.39 3.63 0.52
N GLU A 2 33.73 3.00 -0.58
CA GLU A 2 32.79 2.76 -1.69
C GLU A 2 32.98 1.32 -2.21
N ILE A 3 31.87 0.66 -2.58
CA ILE A 3 31.88 -0.68 -3.17
C ILE A 3 30.89 -0.73 -4.34
N GLY A 4 31.28 -1.44 -5.42
CA GLY A 4 30.40 -1.71 -6.55
C GLY A 4 29.60 -2.98 -6.33
N ILE A 5 28.25 -2.88 -6.32
CA ILE A 5 27.35 -4.03 -6.16
C ILE A 5 26.27 -3.93 -7.22
N ARG A 6 26.14 -4.95 -8.09
CA ARG A 6 25.11 -5.02 -9.14
C ARG A 6 25.00 -3.74 -10.00
N GLY A 7 26.15 -3.10 -10.30
CA GLY A 7 26.18 -1.87 -11.09
C GLY A 7 25.92 -0.58 -10.29
N GLN A 8 25.68 -0.68 -8.99
CA GLN A 8 25.53 0.46 -8.08
C GLN A 8 26.83 0.72 -7.33
N LYS A 9 27.12 1.97 -7.02
CA LYS A 9 28.25 2.37 -6.18
C LYS A 9 27.70 2.73 -4.80
N ILE A 10 27.83 1.82 -3.84
CA ILE A 10 27.36 2.04 -2.48
C ILE A 10 28.49 2.67 -1.67
N GLN A 11 28.22 3.83 -1.08
CA GLN A 11 29.11 4.50 -0.15
C GLN A 11 28.75 4.09 1.27
N TYR A 12 29.74 3.79 2.08
CA TYR A 12 29.53 3.30 3.43
C TYR A 12 30.68 3.67 4.37
N GLU A 13 30.40 3.60 5.65
CA GLU A 13 31.40 3.68 6.73
C GLU A 13 31.22 2.53 7.72
N LYS A 14 32.33 2.10 8.30
CA LYS A 14 32.35 1.08 9.35
C LYS A 14 32.11 1.76 10.69
N ARG A 15 31.18 1.23 11.47
CA ARG A 15 30.85 1.64 12.84
C ARG A 15 31.07 0.47 13.79
N GLU A 16 31.01 0.70 15.09
CA GLU A 16 31.17 -0.35 16.09
C GLU A 16 30.11 -1.45 15.98
N ASP A 17 28.87 -1.07 15.59
CA ASP A 17 27.70 -1.94 15.45
C ASP A 17 27.52 -2.53 14.04
N GLY A 18 28.35 -2.16 13.06
CA GLY A 18 28.26 -2.66 11.69
C GLY A 18 28.57 -1.63 10.62
N ILE A 19 27.93 -1.78 9.47
CA ILE A 19 28.07 -0.88 8.33
C ILE A 19 26.90 0.13 8.30
N CYS A 20 27.25 1.40 8.18
CA CYS A 20 26.32 2.47 7.86
C CYS A 20 26.41 2.85 6.38
N ILE A 21 25.31 2.78 5.66
CA ILE A 21 25.24 3.26 4.28
C ILE A 21 25.16 4.79 4.30
N THR A 22 26.10 5.46 3.64
CA THR A 22 26.21 6.92 3.62
C THR A 22 25.84 7.52 2.28
N GLY A 23 25.70 6.70 1.23
CA GLY A 23 25.27 7.17 -0.08
C GLY A 23 25.18 6.07 -1.11
N CYS A 24 24.64 6.44 -2.26
CA CYS A 24 24.62 5.61 -3.46
C CYS A 24 24.96 6.46 -4.68
N GLY A 25 25.92 6.00 -5.48
CA GLY A 25 26.26 6.57 -6.79
C GLY A 25 25.70 5.72 -7.91
N GLY A 26 25.57 6.33 -9.11
CA GLY A 26 24.99 5.68 -10.29
C GLY A 26 23.55 6.09 -10.54
N GLU A 27 22.98 5.59 -11.64
CA GLU A 27 21.62 5.92 -12.13
C GLU A 27 20.65 4.76 -11.97
N ALA A 28 20.88 3.89 -10.98
CA ALA A 28 20.02 2.74 -10.74
C ALA A 28 18.63 3.16 -10.25
N SER A 29 17.58 2.64 -10.89
CA SER A 29 16.19 2.86 -10.49
C SER A 29 15.77 1.99 -9.30
N VAL A 30 16.44 0.86 -9.09
CA VAL A 30 16.21 -0.06 -7.96
C VAL A 30 17.50 -0.16 -7.14
N ILE A 31 17.40 0.15 -5.86
CA ILE A 31 18.50 0.04 -4.90
C ILE A 31 18.26 -1.16 -4.00
N GLU A 32 19.11 -2.17 -4.11
CA GLU A 32 19.14 -3.33 -3.23
C GLU A 32 20.38 -3.25 -2.34
N ILE A 33 20.20 -2.95 -1.06
CA ILE A 33 21.28 -2.94 -0.09
C ILE A 33 21.54 -4.38 0.37
N PRO A 34 22.80 -4.88 0.29
CA PRO A 34 23.10 -6.24 0.70
C PRO A 34 23.06 -6.40 2.23
N GLU A 35 22.88 -7.63 2.70
CA GLU A 35 22.94 -7.97 4.13
C GLU A 35 24.31 -7.67 4.76
N THR A 36 25.38 -7.84 3.99
CA THR A 36 26.74 -7.63 4.45
C THR A 36 27.60 -6.93 3.39
N ILE A 37 28.54 -6.12 3.83
CA ILE A 37 29.61 -5.54 3.02
C ILE A 37 30.92 -5.94 3.67
N GLU A 38 31.82 -6.54 2.89
CA GLU A 38 33.12 -7.08 3.42
C GLU A 38 32.94 -8.05 4.61
N GLY A 39 31.86 -8.83 4.64
CA GLY A 39 31.52 -9.74 5.72
C GLY A 39 30.97 -9.10 6.99
N ILE A 40 30.81 -7.77 7.02
CA ILE A 40 30.25 -7.02 8.14
C ILE A 40 28.77 -6.69 7.82
N LYS A 41 27.87 -6.89 8.79
CA LYS A 41 26.44 -6.63 8.60
C LYS A 41 26.16 -5.15 8.36
N VAL A 42 25.22 -4.87 7.44
CA VAL A 42 24.66 -3.54 7.28
C VAL A 42 23.60 -3.32 8.36
N THR A 43 23.82 -2.30 9.20
CA THR A 43 22.99 -2.03 10.38
C THR A 43 22.24 -0.70 10.32
N SER A 44 22.69 0.23 9.48
CA SER A 44 22.04 1.54 9.41
C SER A 44 22.15 2.22 8.04
N VAL A 45 21.24 3.13 7.80
CA VAL A 45 21.26 4.09 6.70
C VAL A 45 21.50 5.48 7.31
N GLY A 46 22.54 6.15 6.87
CA GLY A 46 22.93 7.46 7.39
C GLY A 46 22.01 8.60 6.98
N ALA A 47 22.18 9.74 7.63
CA ALA A 47 21.46 10.95 7.26
C ALA A 47 21.80 11.36 5.81
N TYR A 48 20.77 11.74 5.03
CA TYR A 48 20.88 12.17 3.62
C TYR A 48 21.47 11.12 2.66
N ALA A 49 21.59 9.84 3.06
CA ALA A 49 22.28 8.81 2.27
C ALA A 49 21.76 8.67 0.83
N PHE A 50 20.47 8.82 0.60
CA PHE A 50 19.84 8.75 -0.71
C PHE A 50 19.15 10.06 -1.11
N ALA A 51 19.45 11.17 -0.44
CA ALA A 51 18.76 12.44 -0.69
C ALA A 51 18.86 12.88 -2.16
N GLN A 52 17.74 13.39 -2.71
CA GLN A 52 17.61 13.96 -4.06
C GLN A 52 17.86 12.98 -5.23
N LYS A 53 17.78 11.66 -4.98
CA LYS A 53 17.91 10.63 -6.01
C LYS A 53 16.62 10.53 -6.83
N GLN A 54 16.56 11.25 -7.96
CA GLN A 54 15.37 11.31 -8.80
C GLN A 54 15.18 10.06 -9.68
N GLU A 55 16.27 9.36 -9.97
CA GLU A 55 16.28 8.10 -10.73
C GLU A 55 15.72 6.92 -9.95
N VAL A 56 15.74 6.99 -8.62
CA VAL A 56 15.37 5.87 -7.75
C VAL A 56 13.86 5.73 -7.62
N ARG A 57 13.37 4.53 -7.97
CA ARG A 57 11.96 4.12 -7.84
C ARG A 57 11.74 3.13 -6.70
N GLU A 58 12.71 2.27 -6.44
CA GLU A 58 12.57 1.24 -5.42
C GLU A 58 13.82 1.19 -4.53
N ILE A 59 13.61 1.00 -3.23
CA ILE A 59 14.67 0.79 -2.25
C ILE A 59 14.30 -0.41 -1.40
N HIS A 60 15.21 -1.38 -1.32
CA HIS A 60 15.08 -2.57 -0.46
C HIS A 60 16.23 -2.59 0.56
N LEU A 61 15.85 -2.50 1.84
CA LEU A 61 16.78 -2.54 2.95
C LEU A 61 16.83 -3.96 3.56
N PRO A 62 18.03 -4.45 3.92
CA PRO A 62 18.18 -5.79 4.47
C PRO A 62 17.68 -5.90 5.91
N ASP A 63 17.48 -7.14 6.37
CA ASP A 63 16.97 -7.47 7.70
C ASP A 63 17.91 -6.99 8.83
N GLY A 64 19.18 -6.71 8.51
CA GLY A 64 20.18 -6.20 9.44
C GLY A 64 19.93 -4.76 9.91
N VAL A 65 19.28 -3.93 9.09
CA VAL A 65 19.09 -2.50 9.35
C VAL A 65 18.17 -2.27 10.56
N ARG A 66 18.61 -1.36 11.44
CA ARG A 66 17.91 -0.96 12.66
C ARG A 66 17.59 0.53 12.69
N GLU A 67 18.34 1.31 11.93
CA GLU A 67 18.24 2.76 11.94
C GLU A 67 18.19 3.32 10.52
N ILE A 68 17.29 4.27 10.30
CA ILE A 68 17.24 5.15 9.14
C ILE A 68 17.43 6.57 9.63
N GLY A 69 18.50 7.20 9.17
CA GLY A 69 18.88 8.55 9.58
C GLY A 69 17.92 9.63 9.08
N ARG A 70 18.05 10.83 9.65
CA ARG A 70 17.24 11.99 9.27
C ARG A 70 17.45 12.33 7.79
N TYR A 71 16.36 12.64 7.07
CA TYR A 71 16.40 13.01 5.66
C TYR A 71 17.04 11.96 4.74
N ALA A 72 17.08 10.68 5.13
CA ALA A 72 17.77 9.63 4.39
C ALA A 72 17.34 9.54 2.91
N PHE A 73 16.06 9.71 2.62
CA PHE A 73 15.48 9.67 1.27
C PHE A 73 14.92 11.05 0.83
N TYR A 74 15.36 12.12 1.47
CA TYR A 74 14.84 13.46 1.23
C TYR A 74 14.73 13.81 -0.25
N ARG A 75 13.53 14.17 -0.72
CA ARG A 75 13.23 14.52 -2.11
C ARG A 75 13.55 13.44 -3.16
N CYS A 76 13.49 12.15 -2.81
CA CYS A 76 13.41 11.10 -3.81
C CYS A 76 11.98 11.07 -4.39
N ARG A 77 11.70 12.00 -5.31
CA ARG A 77 10.33 12.29 -5.78
C ARG A 77 9.69 11.13 -6.55
N ASN A 78 10.51 10.29 -7.17
CA ASN A 78 10.08 9.15 -7.96
C ASN A 78 10.14 7.83 -7.19
N LEU A 79 10.38 7.87 -5.87
CA LEU A 79 10.36 6.69 -5.02
C LEU A 79 8.92 6.14 -4.95
N GLU A 80 8.70 4.97 -5.54
CA GLU A 80 7.43 4.28 -5.64
C GLU A 80 7.30 3.17 -4.59
N LYS A 81 8.39 2.43 -4.33
CA LYS A 81 8.37 1.29 -3.43
C LYS A 81 9.50 1.32 -2.39
N LEU A 82 9.14 1.02 -1.14
CA LEU A 82 10.07 0.91 -0.01
C LEU A 82 9.90 -0.45 0.67
N GLY A 83 10.96 -1.28 0.63
CA GLY A 83 11.04 -2.59 1.29
C GLY A 83 11.88 -2.52 2.56
N LEU A 84 11.32 -3.00 3.68
CA LEU A 84 11.88 -2.92 5.02
C LEU A 84 11.72 -4.22 5.80
N SER A 85 12.35 -4.30 6.96
CA SER A 85 12.05 -5.32 7.97
C SER A 85 11.64 -4.69 9.30
N ASP A 86 11.11 -5.51 10.20
CA ASP A 86 10.75 -5.16 11.58
C ASP A 86 11.94 -4.85 12.49
N GLY A 87 13.15 -4.88 11.94
CA GLY A 87 14.33 -4.36 12.62
C GLY A 87 14.29 -2.84 12.79
N ILE A 88 13.57 -2.16 11.89
CA ILE A 88 13.39 -0.72 11.89
C ILE A 88 12.05 -0.41 12.55
N LEU A 89 12.09 0.23 13.71
CA LEU A 89 10.89 0.61 14.46
C LEU A 89 10.48 2.07 14.23
N GLU A 90 11.43 2.92 13.89
CA GLU A 90 11.23 4.33 13.60
C GLU A 90 12.15 4.76 12.46
N ILE A 91 11.73 5.78 11.72
CA ILE A 91 12.56 6.44 10.72
C ILE A 91 12.96 7.82 11.23
N GLY A 92 14.15 8.29 10.86
CA GLY A 92 14.64 9.61 11.22
C GLY A 92 13.74 10.71 10.66
N GLY A 93 13.53 11.76 11.43
CA GLY A 93 12.64 12.85 11.03
C GLY A 93 12.96 13.43 9.65
N GLY A 94 11.96 13.61 8.81
CA GLY A 94 12.09 14.07 7.45
C GLY A 94 12.67 13.04 6.46
N ALA A 95 12.81 11.76 6.88
CA ALA A 95 13.42 10.74 6.04
C ALA A 95 12.74 10.59 4.68
N LEU A 96 11.41 10.73 4.63
CA LEU A 96 10.60 10.63 3.42
C LEU A 96 10.05 11.99 2.96
N ASN A 97 10.54 13.09 3.50
CA ASN A 97 10.06 14.43 3.13
C ASN A 97 10.31 14.69 1.62
N GLY A 98 9.24 14.98 0.90
CA GLY A 98 9.25 15.17 -0.54
C GLY A 98 9.27 13.88 -1.37
N CYS A 99 9.06 12.71 -0.73
CA CYS A 99 8.84 11.43 -1.38
C CYS A 99 7.35 11.11 -1.47
N ARG A 100 7.00 10.16 -2.36
CA ARG A 100 5.63 9.65 -2.52
C ARG A 100 5.63 8.13 -2.68
N PRO A 101 6.15 7.36 -1.70
CA PRO A 101 6.16 5.90 -1.80
C PRO A 101 4.72 5.39 -1.76
N GLY A 102 4.21 4.98 -2.93
CA GLY A 102 2.87 4.40 -3.04
C GLY A 102 2.78 2.98 -2.48
N GLN A 103 3.91 2.30 -2.33
CA GLN A 103 4.01 0.93 -1.86
C GLN A 103 5.04 0.80 -0.74
N VAL A 104 4.65 0.16 0.35
CA VAL A 104 5.52 -0.18 1.48
C VAL A 104 5.39 -1.66 1.77
N GLU A 105 6.52 -2.37 1.74
CA GLU A 105 6.59 -3.81 2.01
C GLU A 105 7.43 -4.04 3.26
N ILE A 106 6.87 -4.78 4.24
CA ILE A 106 7.55 -5.02 5.52
C ILE A 106 7.55 -6.50 5.86
N HIS A 107 8.75 -7.05 6.11
CA HIS A 107 8.92 -8.39 6.63
C HIS A 107 8.99 -8.38 8.16
N LEU A 108 8.00 -8.98 8.80
CA LEU A 108 7.84 -9.08 10.24
C LEU A 108 8.35 -10.46 10.72
N ARG A 109 9.57 -10.51 11.23
CA ARG A 109 10.27 -11.75 11.64
C ARG A 109 10.49 -11.85 13.15
N ARG A 110 10.52 -10.71 13.86
CA ARG A 110 10.83 -10.60 15.29
C ARG A 110 9.60 -10.27 16.13
N GLY A 111 8.55 -9.79 15.49
CA GLY A 111 7.31 -9.39 16.16
C GLY A 111 6.32 -8.79 15.21
N GLU A 112 5.47 -7.90 15.70
CA GLU A 112 4.42 -7.24 14.89
C GLU A 112 4.62 -5.71 14.83
N ALA A 113 5.58 -5.18 15.59
CA ALA A 113 5.95 -3.77 15.57
C ALA A 113 6.87 -3.46 14.39
N SER A 114 6.73 -2.31 13.77
CA SER A 114 7.55 -1.88 12.64
C SER A 114 7.55 -0.37 12.48
N ALA A 115 8.33 0.13 11.53
CA ALA A 115 8.35 1.55 11.15
C ALA A 115 7.11 2.01 10.36
N LEU A 116 6.13 1.13 10.09
CA LEU A 116 4.94 1.50 9.30
C LEU A 116 4.24 2.74 9.85
N LYS A 117 4.08 2.83 11.18
CA LYS A 117 3.47 3.99 11.83
C LYS A 117 4.20 5.28 11.46
N SER A 118 5.52 5.33 11.63
CA SER A 118 6.32 6.51 11.31
C SER A 118 6.25 6.90 9.83
N ILE A 119 6.20 5.90 8.94
CA ILE A 119 6.09 6.11 7.49
C ILE A 119 4.75 6.75 7.14
N VAL A 120 3.63 6.20 7.63
CA VAL A 120 2.30 6.73 7.30
C VAL A 120 2.02 8.07 7.97
N GLU A 121 2.65 8.38 9.11
CA GLU A 121 2.57 9.69 9.75
C GLU A 121 3.33 10.77 8.97
N GLU A 122 4.45 10.41 8.31
CA GLU A 122 5.24 11.36 7.53
C GLU A 122 4.70 11.55 6.10
N VAL A 123 4.13 10.49 5.50
CA VAL A 123 3.63 10.49 4.12
C VAL A 123 2.11 10.67 4.11
N ARG A 124 1.62 11.77 3.54
CA ARG A 124 0.18 12.08 3.47
C ARG A 124 -0.53 11.47 2.26
N PHE A 125 0.21 11.06 1.23
CA PHE A 125 -0.34 10.39 0.04
C PHE A 125 -0.82 8.98 0.36
N ALA A 126 -1.57 8.39 -0.56
CA ALA A 126 -2.04 7.02 -0.42
C ALA A 126 -0.86 6.03 -0.33
N ILE A 127 -0.91 5.11 0.64
CA ILE A 127 0.10 4.05 0.83
C ILE A 127 -0.59 2.68 0.81
N ARG A 128 -0.15 1.81 -0.09
CA ARG A 128 -0.46 0.38 -0.12
C ARG A 128 0.61 -0.36 0.69
N ALA A 129 0.27 -0.80 1.90
CA ALA A 129 1.19 -1.54 2.74
C ALA A 129 0.95 -3.05 2.65
N THR A 130 2.04 -3.81 2.42
CA THR A 130 2.05 -5.27 2.47
C THR A 130 2.91 -5.71 3.65
N LEU A 131 2.33 -6.47 4.57
CA LEU A 131 2.97 -6.96 5.78
C LEU A 131 3.10 -8.48 5.70
N HIS A 132 4.33 -8.98 5.73
CA HIS A 132 4.64 -10.42 5.70
C HIS A 132 5.00 -10.90 7.10
N TYR A 133 4.07 -11.55 7.77
CA TYR A 133 4.25 -12.14 9.11
C TYR A 133 4.92 -13.50 8.99
N HIS A 134 6.20 -13.59 9.29
CA HIS A 134 6.95 -14.85 9.32
C HIS A 134 6.69 -15.56 10.65
N ARG A 135 5.84 -16.58 10.62
CA ARG A 135 5.49 -17.35 11.82
C ARG A 135 6.60 -18.36 12.18
N GLY A 136 6.67 -18.70 13.46
CA GLY A 136 7.71 -19.64 13.98
C GLY A 136 7.66 -21.05 13.39
N ASP A 137 6.56 -21.44 12.75
CA ASP A 137 6.36 -22.71 12.04
C ASP A 137 6.79 -22.66 10.55
N GLY A 138 7.39 -21.58 10.12
CA GLY A 138 7.84 -21.37 8.73
C GLY A 138 6.77 -20.87 7.77
N ARG A 139 5.50 -20.71 8.21
CA ARG A 139 4.45 -20.10 7.40
C ARG A 139 4.65 -18.59 7.31
N VAL A 140 4.26 -18.03 6.16
CA VAL A 140 4.19 -16.57 5.96
C VAL A 140 2.74 -16.18 5.74
N GLU A 141 2.18 -15.43 6.69
CA GLU A 141 0.86 -14.82 6.54
C GLU A 141 1.03 -13.41 6.01
N THR A 142 0.26 -13.05 4.99
CA THR A 142 0.33 -11.73 4.39
C THR A 142 -0.91 -10.93 4.71
N ALA A 143 -0.73 -9.70 5.17
CA ALA A 143 -1.78 -8.70 5.25
C ALA A 143 -1.52 -7.60 4.21
N GLN A 144 -2.58 -7.12 3.57
CA GLN A 144 -2.52 -5.92 2.75
C GLN A 144 -3.53 -4.91 3.27
N VAL A 145 -3.09 -3.66 3.38
CA VAL A 145 -3.92 -2.54 3.82
C VAL A 145 -3.65 -1.30 2.96
N LEU A 146 -4.65 -0.46 2.83
CA LEU A 146 -4.55 0.84 2.19
C LEU A 146 -4.67 1.93 3.25
N PHE A 147 -3.72 2.85 3.28
CA PHE A 147 -3.86 4.13 3.98
C PHE A 147 -4.24 5.17 2.92
N PRO A 148 -5.49 5.61 2.86
CA PRO A 148 -5.91 6.62 1.90
C PRO A 148 -5.13 7.93 2.04
N GLU A 149 -5.15 8.76 1.02
CA GLU A 149 -4.60 10.11 1.10
C GLU A 149 -5.40 10.97 2.08
N HIS A 150 -4.72 11.93 2.71
CA HIS A 150 -5.39 12.96 3.49
C HIS A 150 -4.60 14.25 3.40
N TYR A 151 -5.28 15.36 3.53
CA TYR A 151 -4.66 16.65 3.70
C TYR A 151 -5.45 17.51 4.69
N GLU A 152 -4.76 18.46 5.27
CA GLU A 152 -5.31 19.44 6.18
C GLU A 152 -5.24 20.82 5.54
N GLU A 153 -6.32 21.53 5.59
CA GLU A 153 -6.43 22.89 5.09
C GLU A 153 -6.72 23.83 6.25
N ALA A 154 -5.87 24.86 6.41
CA ALA A 154 -6.16 25.94 7.33
C ALA A 154 -7.10 26.94 6.65
N VAL A 155 -8.33 27.04 7.17
CA VAL A 155 -9.35 27.95 6.63
C VAL A 155 -9.53 29.12 7.58
N GLU A 156 -9.38 30.35 7.05
CA GLU A 156 -9.69 31.58 7.79
C GLU A 156 -11.15 31.95 7.55
N ASN A 157 -11.93 31.99 8.61
CA ASN A 157 -13.31 32.48 8.57
C ASN A 157 -13.32 33.99 8.80
N THR A 158 -13.49 34.77 7.76
CA THR A 158 -13.74 36.21 7.81
C THR A 158 -15.25 36.48 7.88
N PRO A 159 -15.72 37.39 8.75
CA PRO A 159 -15.03 38.49 9.42
C PRO A 159 -14.47 38.12 10.82
N ALA A 160 -14.77 36.93 11.36
CA ALA A 160 -14.40 36.58 12.74
C ALA A 160 -12.91 36.32 12.96
N ARG A 161 -12.12 36.18 11.90
CA ARG A 161 -10.67 35.82 11.92
C ARG A 161 -10.38 34.54 12.72
N ILE A 162 -11.33 33.61 12.70
CA ILE A 162 -11.15 32.30 13.32
C ILE A 162 -10.46 31.39 12.30
N LEU A 163 -9.28 30.89 12.65
CA LEU A 163 -8.62 29.82 11.91
C LEU A 163 -9.15 28.48 12.40
N TYR A 164 -9.61 27.65 11.49
CA TYR A 164 -9.91 26.26 11.79
C TYR A 164 -9.24 25.35 10.77
N THR A 165 -8.93 24.14 11.17
CA THR A 165 -8.36 23.14 10.27
C THR A 165 -9.48 22.26 9.72
N SER A 166 -9.63 22.26 8.41
CA SER A 166 -10.49 21.31 7.70
C SER A 166 -9.66 20.07 7.32
N HIS A 167 -10.18 18.91 7.64
CA HIS A 167 -9.55 17.63 7.28
C HIS A 167 -10.28 17.05 6.08
N HIS A 168 -9.51 16.59 5.08
CA HIS A 168 -10.01 16.02 3.86
C HIS A 168 -9.45 14.61 3.67
N GLY A 169 -10.33 13.69 3.27
CA GLY A 169 -10.03 12.27 3.10
C GLY A 169 -10.01 11.49 4.41
N SER A 170 -10.25 10.20 4.31
CA SER A 170 -10.31 9.29 5.47
C SER A 170 -8.95 8.90 6.03
N GLY A 171 -7.88 9.18 5.28
CA GLY A 171 -6.53 8.71 5.58
C GLY A 171 -6.00 9.11 6.96
N GLY A 172 -6.43 10.25 7.51
CA GLY A 172 -6.09 10.69 8.85
C GLY A 172 -6.58 9.71 9.93
N TYR A 173 -7.79 9.17 9.77
CA TYR A 173 -8.35 8.18 10.70
C TYR A 173 -7.61 6.85 10.63
N TYR A 174 -7.23 6.39 9.44
CA TYR A 174 -6.50 5.13 9.26
C TYR A 174 -5.09 5.18 9.84
N ARG A 175 -4.40 6.34 9.79
CA ARG A 175 -3.05 6.55 10.37
C ARG A 175 -3.02 6.49 11.89
N GLN A 176 -4.17 6.58 12.55
CA GLN A 176 -4.33 6.43 14.00
C GLN A 176 -4.60 4.97 14.43
N CYS A 177 -4.70 4.03 13.49
CA CYS A 177 -5.01 2.63 13.77
C CYS A 177 -3.78 1.82 14.18
N PHE A 178 -3.06 2.32 15.17
CA PHE A 178 -1.90 1.62 15.74
C PHE A 178 -2.05 1.54 17.27
N TYR A 179 -1.54 0.44 17.82
CA TYR A 179 -1.23 0.30 19.23
C TYR A 179 0.28 0.26 19.36
N GLU A 180 0.87 1.27 19.99
CA GLU A 180 2.31 1.51 19.91
C GLU A 180 2.79 1.58 18.45
N ARG A 181 3.53 0.56 17.98
CA ARG A 181 4.04 0.44 16.60
C ARG A 181 3.46 -0.74 15.83
N LYS A 182 2.44 -1.38 16.36
CA LYS A 182 1.71 -2.48 15.72
C LYS A 182 0.44 -1.96 15.07
N LEU A 183 0.15 -2.42 13.86
CA LEU A 183 -1.13 -2.14 13.22
C LEU A 183 -2.26 -2.85 13.99
N ASP A 184 -3.24 -2.08 14.44
CA ASP A 184 -4.45 -2.57 15.08
C ASP A 184 -5.54 -2.80 14.03
N PHE A 185 -5.67 -4.04 13.55
CA PHE A 185 -6.63 -4.38 12.53
C PHE A 185 -8.08 -4.14 12.95
N ALA A 186 -8.42 -4.33 14.23
CA ALA A 186 -9.78 -4.08 14.71
C ALA A 186 -10.13 -2.58 14.61
N LYS A 187 -9.21 -1.70 15.01
CA LYS A 187 -9.39 -0.26 14.82
C LYS A 187 -9.41 0.12 13.35
N TYR A 188 -8.54 -0.48 12.54
CA TYR A 188 -8.48 -0.23 11.10
C TYR A 188 -9.79 -0.58 10.42
N ASP A 189 -10.30 -1.80 10.64
CA ASP A 189 -11.55 -2.28 10.03
C ASP A 189 -12.77 -1.45 10.50
N ALA A 190 -12.75 -0.97 11.74
CA ALA A 190 -13.79 -0.08 12.27
C ALA A 190 -13.85 1.29 11.57
N ARG A 191 -12.86 1.67 10.75
CA ARG A 191 -12.84 2.94 10.00
C ARG A 191 -13.56 2.89 8.66
N LEU A 192 -14.07 1.74 8.23
CA LEU A 192 -14.81 1.63 6.96
C LEU A 192 -15.90 2.70 6.77
N PRO A 193 -16.74 3.05 7.76
CA PRO A 193 -17.77 4.07 7.56
C PRO A 193 -17.22 5.45 7.20
N TRP A 194 -16.03 5.81 7.71
CA TRP A 194 -15.36 7.08 7.34
C TRP A 194 -14.82 7.03 5.91
N ALA A 195 -14.27 5.88 5.48
CA ALA A 195 -13.86 5.73 4.09
C ALA A 195 -15.06 5.82 3.14
N VAL A 196 -16.19 5.20 3.46
CA VAL A 196 -17.41 5.28 2.65
C VAL A 196 -17.94 6.71 2.55
N ALA A 197 -17.75 7.53 3.60
CA ALA A 197 -18.21 8.92 3.61
C ALA A 197 -17.28 9.87 2.84
N ASP A 198 -15.97 9.63 2.89
CA ASP A 198 -14.96 10.62 2.48
C ASP A 198 -14.19 10.25 1.20
N GLU A 199 -14.25 8.97 0.76
CA GLU A 199 -13.47 8.48 -0.38
C GLU A 199 -14.34 8.13 -1.59
N ALA A 200 -13.70 8.09 -2.76
CA ALA A 200 -14.33 7.53 -3.95
C ALA A 200 -14.62 6.03 -3.77
N PRO A 201 -15.76 5.52 -4.31
CA PRO A 201 -16.13 4.11 -4.16
C PRO A 201 -15.03 3.13 -4.61
N GLU A 202 -14.23 3.47 -5.62
CA GLU A 202 -13.10 2.67 -6.09
C GLU A 202 -11.99 2.53 -5.03
N THR A 203 -11.71 3.60 -4.27
CA THR A 203 -10.74 3.59 -3.16
C THR A 203 -11.22 2.68 -2.03
N VAL A 204 -12.52 2.76 -1.69
CA VAL A 204 -13.11 1.90 -0.67
C VAL A 204 -13.16 0.44 -1.13
N ALA A 205 -13.40 0.20 -2.42
CA ALA A 205 -13.36 -1.14 -3.01
C ALA A 205 -11.94 -1.73 -2.92
N GLU A 206 -10.89 -0.95 -3.22
CA GLU A 206 -9.51 -1.39 -3.02
C GLU A 206 -9.24 -1.78 -1.56
N LEU A 207 -9.65 -0.95 -0.62
CA LEU A 207 -9.48 -1.19 0.81
C LEU A 207 -10.18 -2.49 1.24
N ALA A 208 -11.44 -2.67 0.86
CA ALA A 208 -12.23 -3.85 1.16
C ALA A 208 -11.62 -5.13 0.56
N LEU A 209 -11.21 -5.07 -0.71
CA LEU A 209 -10.56 -6.18 -1.42
C LEU A 209 -9.27 -6.62 -0.74
N LYS A 210 -8.40 -5.68 -0.34
CA LYS A 210 -7.16 -6.00 0.37
C LYS A 210 -7.45 -6.72 1.68
N ARG A 211 -8.40 -6.23 2.49
CA ARG A 211 -8.76 -6.85 3.76
C ARG A 211 -9.40 -8.23 3.59
N LEU A 212 -10.24 -8.42 2.58
CA LEU A 212 -10.91 -9.71 2.32
C LEU A 212 -9.98 -10.77 1.72
N ARG A 213 -9.06 -10.36 0.86
CA ARG A 213 -8.10 -11.28 0.21
C ARG A 213 -6.94 -11.65 1.13
N PHE A 214 -6.57 -10.77 2.06
CA PHE A 214 -5.46 -10.94 2.99
C PHE A 214 -5.94 -10.75 4.44
N PRO A 215 -6.75 -11.70 4.98
CA PRO A 215 -7.61 -11.49 6.15
C PRO A 215 -6.90 -11.67 7.50
N VAL A 216 -5.63 -11.25 7.63
CA VAL A 216 -4.94 -11.28 8.93
C VAL A 216 -5.70 -10.41 9.94
N GLY A 217 -6.10 -10.99 11.06
CA GLY A 217 -6.85 -10.30 12.12
C GLY A 217 -8.23 -9.79 11.72
N LEU A 218 -8.82 -10.29 10.62
CA LEU A 218 -10.14 -9.88 10.16
C LEU A 218 -11.24 -10.62 10.91
N SER A 219 -12.07 -9.86 11.65
CA SER A 219 -13.26 -10.42 12.32
C SER A 219 -14.40 -10.72 11.34
N ASP A 220 -15.32 -11.63 11.70
CA ASP A 220 -16.48 -11.95 10.87
C ASP A 220 -17.37 -10.70 10.64
N ARG A 221 -17.57 -9.89 11.67
CA ARG A 221 -18.31 -8.62 11.55
C ARG A 221 -17.68 -7.67 10.53
N ALA A 222 -16.36 -7.52 10.56
CA ALA A 222 -15.67 -6.67 9.60
C ALA A 222 -15.73 -7.26 8.18
N ARG A 223 -15.62 -8.59 8.07
CA ARG A 223 -15.81 -9.31 6.80
C ARG A 223 -17.18 -9.01 6.19
N GLU A 224 -18.25 -9.18 6.98
CA GLU A 224 -19.62 -8.89 6.54
C GLU A 224 -19.78 -7.44 6.08
N SER A 225 -19.18 -6.49 6.79
CA SER A 225 -19.22 -5.07 6.42
C SER A 225 -18.53 -4.79 5.08
N TYR A 226 -17.35 -5.37 4.85
CA TYR A 226 -16.63 -5.24 3.57
C TYR A 226 -17.36 -5.93 2.42
N GLU A 227 -17.90 -7.12 2.64
CA GLU A 227 -18.69 -7.83 1.63
C GLU A 227 -20.00 -7.11 1.32
N GLY A 228 -20.65 -6.50 2.32
CA GLY A 228 -21.82 -5.65 2.15
C GLY A 228 -21.53 -4.47 1.21
N PHE A 229 -20.47 -3.71 1.53
CA PHE A 229 -20.04 -2.60 0.67
C PHE A 229 -19.75 -3.05 -0.77
N LEU A 230 -19.03 -4.17 -0.96
CA LEU A 230 -18.71 -4.65 -2.30
C LEU A 230 -19.91 -5.17 -3.08
N ARG A 231 -20.98 -5.63 -2.41
CA ARG A 231 -22.26 -5.95 -3.08
C ARG A 231 -22.98 -4.68 -3.52
N ASP A 232 -23.03 -3.68 -2.64
CA ASP A 232 -23.72 -2.42 -2.92
C ASP A 232 -22.98 -1.60 -4.00
N GLU A 233 -21.64 -1.60 -3.98
CA GLU A 233 -20.76 -0.85 -4.88
C GLU A 233 -19.99 -1.76 -5.87
N GLY A 234 -20.60 -2.87 -6.27
CA GLY A 234 -20.00 -3.86 -7.16
C GLY A 234 -19.50 -3.28 -8.49
N ALA A 235 -20.17 -2.27 -9.02
CA ALA A 235 -19.76 -1.58 -10.24
C ALA A 235 -18.43 -0.82 -10.05
N ALA A 236 -18.22 -0.15 -8.93
CA ALA A 236 -16.98 0.53 -8.60
C ALA A 236 -15.84 -0.48 -8.38
N ALA A 237 -16.13 -1.57 -7.68
CA ALA A 237 -15.17 -2.66 -7.49
C ALA A 237 -14.72 -3.30 -8.83
N ALA A 238 -15.67 -3.53 -9.75
CA ALA A 238 -15.36 -4.07 -11.07
C ALA A 238 -14.50 -3.10 -11.89
N ARG A 239 -14.82 -1.79 -11.92
CA ARG A 239 -14.01 -0.78 -12.61
C ARG A 239 -12.60 -0.69 -12.03
N PHE A 240 -12.47 -0.67 -10.71
CA PHE A 240 -11.17 -0.65 -10.03
C PHE A 240 -10.31 -1.85 -10.46
N LEU A 241 -10.86 -3.07 -10.37
CA LEU A 241 -10.13 -4.29 -10.73
C LEU A 241 -9.74 -4.33 -12.21
N VAL A 242 -10.58 -3.81 -13.09
CA VAL A 242 -10.25 -3.65 -14.51
C VAL A 242 -9.11 -2.65 -14.70
N THR A 243 -9.14 -1.51 -14.00
CA THR A 243 -8.08 -0.50 -14.07
C THR A 243 -6.73 -1.07 -13.63
N GLU A 244 -6.71 -1.79 -12.52
CA GLU A 244 -5.49 -2.43 -11.97
C GLU A 244 -5.12 -3.75 -12.69
N GLU A 245 -5.89 -4.21 -13.68
CA GLU A 245 -5.72 -5.50 -14.38
C GLU A 245 -5.69 -6.71 -13.44
N ASP A 246 -6.34 -6.59 -12.27
CA ASP A 246 -6.34 -7.62 -11.24
C ASP A 246 -7.35 -8.74 -11.54
N THR A 247 -6.97 -9.64 -12.45
CA THR A 247 -7.78 -10.82 -12.83
C THR A 247 -8.10 -11.70 -11.63
N GLU A 248 -7.17 -11.86 -10.69
CA GLU A 248 -7.38 -12.68 -9.49
C GLU A 248 -8.37 -12.02 -8.51
N GLY A 249 -8.38 -10.69 -8.44
CA GLY A 249 -9.40 -9.93 -7.71
C GLY A 249 -10.79 -10.11 -8.33
N ILE A 250 -10.91 -10.07 -9.64
CA ILE A 250 -12.17 -10.36 -10.35
C ILE A 250 -12.67 -11.77 -10.01
N LYS A 251 -11.82 -12.80 -10.16
CA LYS A 251 -12.16 -14.18 -9.82
C LYS A 251 -12.56 -14.35 -8.35
N PHE A 252 -11.89 -13.62 -7.46
CA PHE A 252 -12.21 -13.63 -6.02
C PHE A 252 -13.62 -13.11 -5.76
N LEU A 253 -14.01 -11.96 -6.35
CA LEU A 253 -15.35 -11.40 -6.21
C LEU A 253 -16.41 -12.31 -6.84
N LEU A 254 -16.12 -12.86 -8.02
CA LEU A 254 -17.01 -13.80 -8.70
C LEU A 254 -17.26 -15.06 -7.84
N LYS A 255 -16.21 -15.66 -7.27
CA LYS A 255 -16.33 -16.85 -6.41
C LYS A 255 -17.19 -16.60 -5.17
N ARG A 256 -17.18 -15.36 -4.65
CA ARG A 256 -17.95 -14.95 -3.47
C ARG A 256 -19.32 -14.36 -3.80
N GLU A 257 -19.70 -14.33 -5.07
CA GLU A 257 -20.98 -13.78 -5.54
C GLU A 257 -21.19 -12.31 -5.13
N LEU A 258 -20.09 -11.53 -5.15
CA LEU A 258 -20.08 -10.11 -4.81
C LEU A 258 -20.26 -9.19 -6.03
N LEU A 259 -20.37 -9.74 -7.25
CA LEU A 259 -20.68 -8.99 -8.47
C LEU A 259 -22.02 -9.46 -9.04
N ASP A 260 -22.95 -8.56 -9.12
CA ASP A 260 -24.25 -8.76 -9.79
C ASP A 260 -24.17 -8.48 -11.30
N GLY A 261 -25.29 -8.61 -12.01
CA GLY A 261 -25.37 -8.35 -13.44
C GLY A 261 -24.94 -6.93 -13.84
N PRO A 262 -25.46 -5.88 -13.19
CA PRO A 262 -25.03 -4.49 -13.38
C PRO A 262 -23.52 -4.26 -13.14
N ALA A 263 -22.96 -4.85 -12.09
CA ALA A 263 -21.53 -4.75 -11.79
C ALA A 263 -20.66 -5.41 -12.88
N LEU A 264 -21.07 -6.58 -13.38
CA LEU A 264 -20.36 -7.22 -14.50
C LEU A 264 -20.44 -6.38 -15.77
N GLU A 265 -21.58 -5.77 -16.06
CA GLU A 265 -21.74 -4.87 -17.21
C GLU A 265 -20.82 -3.66 -17.10
N ALA A 266 -20.74 -3.03 -15.92
CA ALA A 266 -19.81 -1.92 -15.66
C ALA A 266 -18.34 -2.32 -15.85
N GLY A 267 -17.95 -3.52 -15.40
CA GLY A 267 -16.62 -4.06 -15.62
C GLY A 267 -16.33 -4.34 -17.11
N ILE A 268 -17.29 -4.91 -17.84
CA ILE A 268 -17.17 -5.15 -19.29
C ILE A 268 -16.97 -3.83 -20.02
N GLN A 269 -17.77 -2.82 -19.71
CA GLN A 269 -17.66 -1.50 -20.36
C GLN A 269 -16.29 -0.87 -20.07
N ALA A 270 -15.83 -0.88 -18.82
CA ALA A 270 -14.51 -0.36 -18.44
C ALA A 270 -13.38 -1.09 -19.17
N ALA A 271 -13.50 -2.42 -19.34
CA ALA A 271 -12.51 -3.22 -20.05
C ALA A 271 -12.49 -2.93 -21.57
N LEU A 272 -13.67 -2.67 -22.17
CA LEU A 272 -13.79 -2.26 -23.58
C LEU A 272 -13.17 -0.87 -23.79
N ASP A 273 -13.50 0.09 -22.95
CA ASP A 273 -12.98 1.47 -23.02
C ASP A 273 -11.46 1.53 -22.88
N SER A 274 -10.90 0.59 -22.10
CA SER A 274 -9.44 0.47 -21.86
C SER A 274 -8.73 -0.47 -22.85
N GLY A 275 -9.43 -1.11 -23.78
CA GLY A 275 -8.86 -2.06 -24.74
C GLY A 275 -8.37 -3.38 -24.13
N LYS A 276 -8.83 -3.76 -22.93
CA LYS A 276 -8.37 -4.93 -22.18
C LYS A 276 -9.14 -6.20 -22.58
N THR A 277 -8.90 -6.70 -23.78
CA THR A 277 -9.67 -7.78 -24.43
C THR A 277 -9.76 -9.06 -23.61
N ALA A 278 -8.70 -9.44 -22.89
CA ALA A 278 -8.72 -10.63 -22.02
C ALA A 278 -9.72 -10.49 -20.87
N LEU A 279 -9.83 -9.32 -20.27
CA LEU A 279 -10.81 -9.04 -19.20
C LEU A 279 -12.22 -8.95 -19.77
N VAL A 280 -12.40 -8.39 -20.97
CA VAL A 280 -13.70 -8.40 -21.65
C VAL A 280 -14.20 -9.84 -21.82
N SER A 281 -13.34 -10.73 -22.35
CA SER A 281 -13.71 -12.14 -22.57
C SER A 281 -14.09 -12.83 -21.25
N LEU A 282 -13.29 -12.67 -20.21
CA LEU A 282 -13.54 -13.24 -18.90
C LEU A 282 -14.89 -12.78 -18.32
N LEU A 283 -15.12 -11.46 -18.30
CA LEU A 283 -16.33 -10.89 -17.71
C LEU A 283 -17.58 -11.20 -18.53
N MET A 284 -17.48 -11.26 -19.87
CA MET A 284 -18.59 -11.65 -20.73
C MET A 284 -18.97 -13.12 -20.55
N GLU A 285 -17.99 -14.01 -20.44
CA GLU A 285 -18.22 -15.43 -20.15
C GLU A 285 -18.95 -15.61 -18.81
N GLU A 286 -18.45 -14.98 -17.75
CA GLU A 286 -19.07 -15.05 -16.42
C GLU A 286 -20.48 -14.45 -16.40
N ARG A 287 -20.71 -13.33 -17.09
CA ARG A 287 -22.06 -12.76 -17.25
C ARG A 287 -22.99 -13.72 -17.95
N GLY A 288 -22.54 -14.33 -19.06
CA GLY A 288 -23.36 -15.30 -19.82
C GLY A 288 -23.71 -16.53 -19.01
N ARG A 289 -22.78 -17.03 -18.17
CA ARG A 289 -22.97 -18.16 -17.31
C ARG A 289 -23.95 -17.89 -16.14
N ARG A 290 -23.84 -16.74 -15.49
CA ARG A 290 -24.60 -16.41 -14.29
C ARG A 290 -25.94 -15.73 -14.58
N PHE A 291 -25.98 -14.93 -15.63
CA PHE A 291 -27.12 -14.10 -16.02
C PHE A 291 -27.48 -14.35 -17.50
N PRO A 292 -27.94 -15.59 -17.86
CA PRO A 292 -28.28 -15.88 -19.25
C PRO A 292 -29.43 -14.99 -19.73
N ARG A 293 -29.27 -14.39 -20.90
CA ARG A 293 -30.34 -13.61 -21.54
C ARG A 293 -31.51 -14.55 -21.80
N LYS A 294 -32.71 -14.20 -21.31
CA LYS A 294 -33.95 -14.89 -21.70
C LYS A 294 -34.06 -14.81 -23.24
N GLN A 295 -34.05 -15.96 -23.90
CA GLN A 295 -34.39 -16.00 -25.34
C GLN A 295 -35.80 -15.41 -25.52
N LYS A 296 -35.93 -14.34 -26.29
CA LYS A 296 -37.21 -13.88 -26.75
C LYS A 296 -37.72 -14.93 -27.72
N THR A 297 -38.65 -15.77 -27.31
CA THR A 297 -39.48 -16.59 -28.21
C THR A 297 -40.35 -15.64 -28.99
N PHE A 298 -40.04 -15.46 -30.26
CA PHE A 298 -41.01 -14.87 -31.19
C PHE A 298 -42.02 -15.96 -31.46
N GLU A 299 -43.22 -15.81 -30.96
CA GLU A 299 -44.38 -16.53 -31.47
C GLU A 299 -44.69 -15.98 -32.85
N LEU A 300 -44.58 -16.84 -33.88
CA LEU A 300 -44.98 -16.58 -35.26
C LEU A 300 -46.48 -16.69 -35.41
#